data_7c04f5565c774b22b900713c5a3207db
#
_entry.id   7c04f5565c774b22b900713c5a3207db
#
_cell.length_a   1.000
_cell.length_b   1.000
_cell.length_c   1.000
_cell.angle_alpha   90.00
_cell.angle_beta   90.00
_cell.angle_gamma   90.00
#
_symmetry.space_group_name_H-M   'P 1'
#
loop_
_entity.id
_entity.type
_entity.pdbx_description
1 polymer ?
#
loop_
_entity_poly.entity_id
_entity_poly.type
_entity_poly.pdbx_seq_one_letter_code
_entity_poly.pdbx_strand_id
1 'polypeptide(L)'
;MLAVMSDTVAAAAPLLAQHQLVELLGLVKGADSVELKLSVDAGLQRSAVEALGLDPLEAQVRLVHFFDTPDLALERAGVVVRARRVQGKGDDTVVKLRPVRPPDLSKRLRRHPGFVVEVDAMTTGFVCSGSFKGVAQEAIRDSRARGAPLRKLFTKEQRAFYAEHAPEGVGLDDLVELGPIFVLKMKGTPPAYGRKLVIELWLYPDGDRILEISTKCAPSEAFQVAAETRAFLGERGIAAAENQQTKTRKALSFFSDELKEASDAV
;
A
#
# COMPACT_ATOMS: atom_id res chain seq x y z
N MET A 1 43.65 -1.43 36.38
CA MET A 1 42.80 -2.30 35.57
C MET A 1 41.78 -1.42 34.87
N LEU A 2 42.13 -0.90 33.67
CA LEU A 2 41.28 0.00 32.89
C LEU A 2 40.31 -0.84 32.09
N ALA A 3 39.00 -0.61 32.31
CA ALA A 3 37.93 -1.18 31.50
C ALA A 3 37.89 -0.46 30.15
N VAL A 4 38.11 -1.21 29.07
CA VAL A 4 37.93 -0.75 27.69
C VAL A 4 36.45 -0.71 27.44
N MET A 5 35.88 0.51 27.31
CA MET A 5 34.53 0.71 26.81
C MET A 5 34.59 0.45 25.29
N SER A 6 33.94 -0.62 24.88
CA SER A 6 33.73 -0.95 23.48
C SER A 6 32.65 -0.03 22.92
N ASP A 7 33.05 1.01 22.19
CA ASP A 7 32.16 1.83 21.37
C ASP A 7 31.65 0.98 20.21
N THR A 8 30.43 0.45 20.38
CA THR A 8 29.71 -0.11 19.25
C THR A 8 29.17 1.06 18.41
N VAL A 9 29.95 1.49 17.45
CA VAL A 9 29.52 2.44 16.42
C VAL A 9 28.40 1.78 15.65
N ALA A 10 27.16 2.24 15.91
CA ALA A 10 26.01 1.86 15.11
C ALA A 10 26.32 2.15 13.63
N ALA A 11 26.31 1.13 12.81
CA ALA A 11 26.57 1.26 11.38
C ALA A 11 25.60 2.30 10.81
N ALA A 12 26.16 3.42 10.35
CA ALA A 12 25.39 4.46 9.67
C ALA A 12 24.71 3.84 8.47
N ALA A 13 23.39 4.02 8.37
CA ALA A 13 22.65 3.58 7.17
C ALA A 13 23.34 4.16 5.93
N PRO A 14 23.49 3.39 4.85
CA PRO A 14 24.18 3.86 3.65
C PRO A 14 23.50 5.14 3.16
N LEU A 15 24.32 6.18 2.93
CA LEU A 15 23.88 7.41 2.30
C LEU A 15 23.35 7.05 0.91
N LEU A 16 22.16 7.54 0.55
CA LEU A 16 21.64 7.39 -0.81
C LEU A 16 22.72 7.89 -1.80
N ALA A 17 22.95 7.14 -2.85
CA ALA A 17 23.82 7.60 -3.93
C ALA A 17 23.23 8.91 -4.52
N GLN A 18 24.09 9.81 -5.00
CA GLN A 18 23.66 11.13 -5.46
C GLN A 18 22.50 11.06 -6.50
N HIS A 19 22.53 10.09 -7.40
CA HIS A 19 21.45 9.89 -8.39
C HIS A 19 20.12 9.48 -7.75
N GLN A 20 20.16 8.62 -6.72
CA GLN A 20 18.95 8.20 -5.97
C GLN A 20 18.33 9.38 -5.22
N LEU A 21 19.15 10.26 -4.67
CA LEU A 21 18.68 11.48 -4.01
C LEU A 21 18.01 12.43 -5.01
N VAL A 22 18.61 12.64 -6.18
CA VAL A 22 18.05 13.48 -7.24
C VAL A 22 16.72 12.89 -7.75
N GLU A 23 16.66 11.59 -7.96
CA GLU A 23 15.43 10.90 -8.36
C GLU A 23 14.34 11.06 -7.31
N LEU A 24 14.64 10.78 -6.03
CA LEU A 24 13.72 10.97 -4.92
C LEU A 24 13.18 12.39 -4.86
N LEU A 25 14.05 13.40 -4.94
CA LEU A 25 13.64 14.81 -4.93
C LEU A 25 12.70 15.14 -6.10
N GLY A 26 12.95 14.55 -7.28
CA GLY A 26 12.08 14.70 -8.45
C GLY A 26 10.69 14.09 -8.22
N LEU A 27 10.61 12.91 -7.62
CA LEU A 27 9.35 12.25 -7.29
C LEU A 27 8.58 13.00 -6.20
N VAL A 28 9.25 13.38 -5.12
CA VAL A 28 8.65 14.07 -3.97
C VAL A 28 8.11 15.44 -4.37
N LYS A 29 8.85 16.22 -5.17
CA LYS A 29 8.41 17.55 -5.63
C LYS A 29 7.12 17.52 -6.45
N GLY A 30 6.85 16.42 -7.15
CA GLY A 30 5.65 16.26 -7.98
C GLY A 30 4.49 15.56 -7.29
N ALA A 31 4.65 15.10 -6.06
CA ALA A 31 3.63 14.35 -5.33
C ALA A 31 2.70 15.27 -4.51
N ASP A 32 1.50 14.79 -4.21
CA ASP A 32 0.56 15.44 -3.29
C ASP A 32 0.85 15.05 -1.84
N SER A 33 1.45 13.87 -1.64
CA SER A 33 1.85 13.37 -0.31
C SER A 33 2.94 12.32 -0.41
N VAL A 34 3.65 12.13 0.71
CA VAL A 34 4.58 11.01 0.92
C VAL A 34 4.04 10.13 2.03
N GLU A 35 3.99 8.82 1.80
CA GLU A 35 3.63 7.83 2.81
C GLU A 35 4.87 6.98 3.14
N LEU A 36 5.39 7.15 4.34
CA LEU A 36 6.47 6.34 4.88
C LEU A 36 5.88 5.00 5.32
N LYS A 37 6.47 3.91 4.88
CA LYS A 37 5.99 2.54 5.13
C LYS A 37 7.11 1.67 5.67
N LEU A 38 6.78 0.89 6.69
CA LEU A 38 7.66 -0.08 7.29
C LEU A 38 6.90 -1.37 7.53
N SER A 39 7.33 -2.47 6.91
CA SER A 39 6.85 -3.80 7.26
C SER A 39 7.65 -4.32 8.44
N VAL A 40 6.94 -4.84 9.45
CA VAL A 40 7.53 -5.35 10.69
C VAL A 40 7.85 -6.83 10.53
N ASP A 41 9.00 -7.25 11.03
CA ASP A 41 9.39 -8.66 11.06
C ASP A 41 8.31 -9.53 11.72
N ALA A 42 8.09 -10.73 11.20
CA ALA A 42 7.02 -11.63 11.64
C ALA A 42 7.11 -11.97 13.13
N GLY A 43 8.33 -12.11 13.65
CA GLY A 43 8.59 -12.41 15.06
C GLY A 43 8.29 -11.24 15.99
N LEU A 44 8.29 -10.01 15.48
CA LEU A 44 8.13 -8.77 16.26
C LEU A 44 6.73 -8.15 16.14
N GLN A 45 5.83 -8.72 15.34
CA GLN A 45 4.53 -8.08 15.04
C GLN A 45 3.68 -7.85 16.30
N ARG A 46 3.62 -8.82 17.23
CA ARG A 46 2.86 -8.70 18.46
C ARG A 46 3.46 -7.61 19.37
N SER A 47 4.75 -7.70 19.64
CA SER A 47 5.45 -6.72 20.50
C SER A 47 5.40 -5.31 19.92
N ALA A 48 5.42 -5.16 18.59
CA ALA A 48 5.29 -3.86 17.93
C ALA A 48 3.92 -3.21 18.21
N VAL A 49 2.81 -3.98 18.14
CA VAL A 49 1.47 -3.45 18.45
C VAL A 49 1.38 -3.03 19.92
N GLU A 50 1.89 -3.86 20.83
CA GLU A 50 1.94 -3.55 22.27
C GLU A 50 2.79 -2.31 22.56
N ALA A 51 3.98 -2.19 21.96
CA ALA A 51 4.89 -1.05 22.14
C ALA A 51 4.33 0.28 21.60
N LEU A 52 3.40 0.22 20.64
CA LEU A 52 2.71 1.40 20.11
C LEU A 52 1.52 1.83 20.98
N GLY A 53 1.13 1.02 21.97
CA GLY A 53 0.00 1.30 22.89
C GLY A 53 -1.35 1.36 22.18
N LEU A 54 -1.53 0.56 21.12
CA LEU A 54 -2.78 0.51 20.36
C LEU A 54 -3.60 -0.71 20.77
N ASP A 55 -4.91 -0.51 20.92
CA ASP A 55 -5.84 -1.61 21.22
C ASP A 55 -6.27 -2.32 19.92
N PRO A 56 -5.93 -3.61 19.73
CA PRO A 56 -6.38 -4.38 18.57
C PRO A 56 -7.91 -4.51 18.45
N LEU A 57 -8.66 -4.37 19.53
CA LEU A 57 -10.12 -4.43 19.53
C LEU A 57 -10.74 -3.19 18.85
N GLU A 58 -10.01 -2.09 18.74
CA GLU A 58 -10.42 -0.90 17.98
C GLU A 58 -10.11 -1.01 16.47
N ALA A 59 -9.57 -2.13 16.03
CA ALA A 59 -9.22 -2.32 14.64
C ALA A 59 -10.46 -2.33 13.74
N GLN A 60 -10.42 -1.53 12.69
CA GLN A 60 -11.42 -1.56 11.63
C GLN A 60 -11.17 -2.73 10.69
N VAL A 61 -12.14 -3.61 10.57
CA VAL A 61 -12.09 -4.75 9.65
C VAL A 61 -12.31 -4.28 8.21
N ARG A 62 -11.52 -4.82 7.27
CA ARG A 62 -11.62 -4.60 5.84
C ARG A 62 -11.46 -5.90 5.08
N LEU A 63 -12.23 -6.04 4.02
CA LEU A 63 -12.01 -7.06 3.00
C LEU A 63 -11.51 -6.37 1.73
N VAL A 64 -10.33 -6.76 1.28
CA VAL A 64 -9.66 -6.17 0.11
C VAL A 64 -9.77 -7.15 -1.05
N HIS A 65 -10.37 -6.69 -2.14
CA HIS A 65 -10.53 -7.41 -3.39
C HIS A 65 -9.67 -6.74 -4.44
N PHE A 66 -8.73 -7.46 -5.04
CA PHE A 66 -8.02 -7.06 -6.24
C PHE A 66 -8.70 -7.64 -7.46
N PHE A 67 -8.45 -7.04 -8.61
CA PHE A 67 -8.96 -7.52 -9.89
C PHE A 67 -7.84 -7.43 -10.91
N ASP A 68 -7.58 -8.54 -11.59
CA ASP A 68 -6.59 -8.66 -12.66
C ASP A 68 -7.00 -9.77 -13.62
N THR A 69 -6.28 -9.97 -14.70
CA THR A 69 -6.38 -11.19 -15.49
C THR A 69 -5.73 -12.37 -14.74
N PRO A 70 -6.09 -13.63 -15.02
CA PRO A 70 -5.47 -14.79 -14.36
C PRO A 70 -3.95 -14.82 -14.46
N ASP A 71 -3.39 -14.28 -15.54
CA ASP A 71 -1.94 -14.17 -15.79
C ASP A 71 -1.32 -12.85 -15.31
N LEU A 72 -2.07 -12.02 -14.56
CA LEU A 72 -1.62 -10.74 -14.00
C LEU A 72 -1.15 -9.72 -15.06
N ALA A 73 -1.91 -9.55 -16.14
CA ALA A 73 -1.57 -8.60 -17.19
C ALA A 73 -1.61 -7.14 -16.71
N LEU A 74 -2.54 -6.78 -15.81
CA LEU A 74 -2.59 -5.44 -15.22
C LEU A 74 -1.37 -5.18 -14.33
N GLU A 75 -0.99 -6.12 -13.48
CA GLU A 75 0.18 -6.00 -12.61
C GLU A 75 1.44 -5.75 -13.43
N ARG A 76 1.65 -6.51 -14.51
CA ARG A 76 2.77 -6.30 -15.44
C ARG A 76 2.73 -4.94 -16.14
N ALA A 77 1.54 -4.42 -16.43
CA ALA A 77 1.36 -3.09 -17.00
C ALA A 77 1.41 -1.96 -15.96
N GLY A 78 1.62 -2.29 -14.68
CA GLY A 78 1.64 -1.31 -13.59
C GLY A 78 0.26 -0.72 -13.25
N VAL A 79 -0.82 -1.41 -13.61
CA VAL A 79 -2.21 -1.03 -13.30
C VAL A 79 -2.71 -1.86 -12.11
N VAL A 80 -3.30 -1.22 -11.12
CA VAL A 80 -3.91 -1.89 -9.97
C VAL A 80 -5.37 -1.50 -9.89
N VAL A 81 -6.25 -2.49 -9.94
CA VAL A 81 -7.70 -2.34 -9.74
C VAL A 81 -8.08 -3.00 -8.43
N ARG A 82 -8.73 -2.25 -7.54
CA ARG A 82 -9.04 -2.72 -6.20
C ARG A 82 -10.39 -2.19 -5.72
N ALA A 83 -11.13 -3.05 -5.00
CA ALA A 83 -12.28 -2.65 -4.20
C ALA A 83 -12.09 -3.08 -2.74
N ARG A 84 -12.71 -2.36 -1.80
CA ARG A 84 -12.64 -2.69 -0.37
C ARG A 84 -14.01 -2.56 0.26
N ARG A 85 -14.40 -3.58 0.99
CA ARG A 85 -15.48 -3.49 1.96
C ARG A 85 -14.88 -3.02 3.29
N VAL A 86 -15.52 -2.04 3.91
CA VAL A 86 -14.99 -1.40 5.12
C VAL A 86 -16.05 -1.44 6.22
N GLN A 87 -15.73 -2.09 7.34
CA GLN A 87 -16.62 -2.17 8.50
C GLN A 87 -17.04 -0.78 8.98
N GLY A 88 -18.35 -0.58 9.14
CA GLY A 88 -18.90 0.67 9.66
C GLY A 88 -18.78 1.87 8.72
N LYS A 89 -18.40 1.65 7.44
CA LYS A 89 -18.29 2.68 6.40
C LYS A 89 -18.80 2.16 5.07
N GLY A 90 -18.94 3.07 4.10
CA GLY A 90 -19.18 2.69 2.71
C GLY A 90 -17.99 2.00 2.08
N ASP A 91 -18.27 1.16 1.09
CA ASP A 91 -17.26 0.47 0.30
C ASP A 91 -16.50 1.46 -0.61
N ASP A 92 -15.23 1.21 -0.87
CA ASP A 92 -14.41 2.07 -1.73
C ASP A 92 -13.74 1.31 -2.87
N THR A 93 -13.42 2.05 -3.93
CA THR A 93 -12.73 1.55 -5.12
C THR A 93 -11.52 2.41 -5.45
N VAL A 94 -10.53 1.80 -6.09
CA VAL A 94 -9.31 2.46 -6.55
C VAL A 94 -8.88 1.89 -7.89
N VAL A 95 -8.57 2.77 -8.84
CA VAL A 95 -7.75 2.45 -10.01
C VAL A 95 -6.44 3.23 -9.86
N LYS A 96 -5.30 2.55 -9.92
CA LYS A 96 -3.99 3.08 -9.61
C LYS A 96 -2.97 2.68 -10.67
N LEU A 97 -2.10 3.61 -11.05
CA LEU A 97 -0.88 3.34 -11.82
C LEU A 97 0.35 3.36 -10.90
N ARG A 98 1.25 2.39 -11.10
CA ARG A 98 2.47 2.25 -10.30
C ARG A 98 3.51 1.39 -11.04
N PRO A 99 4.72 1.88 -11.32
CA PRO A 99 5.20 3.23 -11.00
C PRO A 99 4.67 4.31 -11.95
N VAL A 100 4.68 5.57 -11.50
CA VAL A 100 4.50 6.73 -12.37
C VAL A 100 5.59 7.76 -12.09
N ARG A 101 5.89 8.60 -13.07
CA ARG A 101 6.72 9.78 -12.88
C ARG A 101 5.83 11.03 -12.93
N PRO A 102 5.79 11.86 -11.89
CA PRO A 102 4.89 13.01 -11.84
C PRO A 102 4.97 13.94 -13.06
N PRO A 103 6.16 14.22 -13.67
CA PRO A 103 6.26 15.04 -14.88
C PRO A 103 5.56 14.44 -16.11
N ASP A 104 5.40 13.11 -16.17
CA ASP A 104 4.82 12.41 -17.32
C ASP A 104 3.28 12.44 -17.28
N LEU A 105 2.71 12.82 -16.13
CA LEU A 105 1.26 12.91 -15.94
C LEU A 105 0.70 14.18 -16.60
N SER A 106 -0.38 14.02 -17.37
CA SER A 106 -1.01 15.15 -18.05
C SER A 106 -1.51 16.22 -17.06
N LYS A 107 -1.44 17.49 -17.45
CA LYS A 107 -1.93 18.61 -16.64
C LYS A 107 -3.43 18.48 -16.32
N ARG A 108 -4.21 17.90 -17.23
CA ARG A 108 -5.64 17.64 -17.04
C ARG A 108 -5.85 16.66 -15.90
N LEU A 109 -5.09 15.55 -15.90
CA LEU A 109 -5.17 14.51 -14.88
C LEU A 109 -4.76 15.06 -13.50
N ARG A 110 -3.63 15.76 -13.44
CA ARG A 110 -3.11 16.38 -12.21
C ARG A 110 -4.06 17.41 -11.56
N ARG A 111 -4.91 18.06 -12.34
CA ARG A 111 -5.91 19.03 -11.83
C ARG A 111 -7.22 18.39 -11.42
N HIS A 112 -7.41 17.12 -11.68
CA HIS A 112 -8.67 16.45 -11.34
C HIS A 112 -8.76 16.22 -9.82
N PRO A 113 -9.81 16.68 -9.12
CA PRO A 113 -9.88 16.63 -7.65
C PRO A 113 -9.90 15.21 -7.09
N GLY A 114 -10.35 14.22 -7.87
CA GLY A 114 -10.34 12.81 -7.49
C GLY A 114 -9.02 12.07 -7.75
N PHE A 115 -8.05 12.72 -8.43
CA PHE A 115 -6.76 12.14 -8.75
C PHE A 115 -5.71 12.53 -7.72
N VAL A 116 -4.95 11.55 -7.23
CA VAL A 116 -3.92 11.76 -6.19
C VAL A 116 -2.62 11.12 -6.64
N VAL A 117 -1.53 11.85 -6.51
CA VAL A 117 -0.16 11.36 -6.69
C VAL A 117 0.51 11.20 -5.34
N GLU A 118 0.98 9.98 -5.07
CA GLU A 118 1.54 9.61 -3.77
C GLU A 118 2.87 8.89 -3.95
N VAL A 119 3.89 9.28 -3.18
CA VAL A 119 5.15 8.57 -3.08
C VAL A 119 5.10 7.65 -1.88
N ASP A 120 5.22 6.34 -2.12
CA ASP A 120 5.47 5.35 -1.08
C ASP A 120 6.98 5.27 -0.83
N ALA A 121 7.42 5.63 0.38
CA ALA A 121 8.80 5.53 0.83
C ALA A 121 8.94 4.31 1.74
N MET A 122 9.69 3.32 1.29
CA MET A 122 9.97 2.07 1.99
C MET A 122 11.48 1.97 2.28
N THR A 123 11.90 1.06 3.14
CA THR A 123 13.33 0.80 3.38
C THR A 123 14.07 0.34 2.13
N THR A 124 13.37 -0.29 1.18
CA THR A 124 13.91 -0.80 -0.08
C THR A 124 13.91 0.22 -1.22
N GLY A 125 13.33 1.41 -1.02
CA GLY A 125 13.29 2.46 -2.05
C GLY A 125 11.98 3.23 -2.09
N PHE A 126 11.78 3.96 -3.18
CA PHE A 126 10.67 4.89 -3.37
C PHE A 126 9.88 4.49 -4.61
N VAL A 127 8.55 4.53 -4.51
CA VAL A 127 7.68 4.28 -5.67
C VAL A 127 6.58 5.33 -5.71
N CYS A 128 6.50 6.07 -6.80
CA CYS A 128 5.43 7.02 -7.04
C CYS A 128 4.23 6.33 -7.71
N SER A 129 3.03 6.71 -7.32
CA SER A 129 1.78 6.21 -7.90
C SER A 129 0.78 7.32 -8.13
N GLY A 130 0.00 7.19 -9.19
CA GLY A 130 -1.15 8.04 -9.48
C GLY A 130 -2.44 7.24 -9.36
N SER A 131 -3.45 7.74 -8.67
CA SER A 131 -4.67 6.97 -8.43
C SER A 131 -5.94 7.81 -8.43
N PHE A 132 -7.01 7.24 -9.03
CA PHE A 132 -8.37 7.64 -8.73
C PHE A 132 -8.93 6.81 -7.59
N LYS A 133 -9.34 7.49 -6.50
CA LYS A 133 -10.02 6.89 -5.36
C LYS A 133 -11.48 7.31 -5.41
N GLY A 134 -12.40 6.38 -5.14
CA GLY A 134 -13.83 6.67 -5.17
C GLY A 134 -14.60 5.80 -4.18
N VAL A 135 -15.83 6.20 -3.92
CA VAL A 135 -16.81 5.36 -3.24
C VAL A 135 -17.31 4.35 -4.26
N ALA A 136 -17.48 3.08 -3.86
CA ALA A 136 -18.08 2.07 -4.71
C ALA A 136 -19.49 2.49 -5.10
N GLN A 137 -19.83 2.38 -6.37
CA GLN A 137 -21.14 2.81 -6.89
C GLN A 137 -22.28 1.88 -6.47
N GLU A 138 -21.92 0.64 -6.12
CA GLU A 138 -22.82 -0.37 -5.53
C GLU A 138 -22.09 -1.04 -4.35
N ALA A 139 -22.85 -1.60 -3.40
CA ALA A 139 -22.26 -2.43 -2.35
C ALA A 139 -21.58 -3.65 -2.97
N ILE A 140 -20.31 -3.84 -2.68
CA ILE A 140 -19.50 -4.92 -3.28
C ILE A 140 -20.14 -6.29 -3.03
N ARG A 141 -20.65 -6.53 -1.81
CA ARG A 141 -21.32 -7.78 -1.46
C ARG A 141 -22.51 -8.06 -2.37
N ASP A 142 -23.34 -7.05 -2.59
CA ASP A 142 -24.60 -7.18 -3.33
C ASP A 142 -24.35 -7.28 -4.84
N SER A 143 -23.35 -6.56 -5.34
CA SER A 143 -22.88 -6.65 -6.72
C SER A 143 -22.37 -8.07 -7.04
N ARG A 144 -21.53 -8.63 -6.16
CA ARG A 144 -21.03 -10.01 -6.28
C ARG A 144 -22.17 -11.05 -6.24
N ALA A 145 -23.07 -10.92 -5.28
CA ALA A 145 -24.19 -11.87 -5.12
C ALA A 145 -25.10 -11.93 -6.36
N ARG A 146 -25.18 -10.83 -7.12
CA ARG A 146 -25.97 -10.76 -8.36
C ARG A 146 -25.18 -11.10 -9.62
N GLY A 147 -23.88 -11.35 -9.54
CA GLY A 147 -23.02 -11.51 -10.72
C GLY A 147 -23.00 -10.25 -11.59
N ALA A 148 -23.08 -9.06 -10.98
CA ALA A 148 -23.12 -7.81 -11.73
C ALA A 148 -21.77 -7.54 -12.41
N PRO A 149 -21.75 -6.90 -13.60
CA PRO A 149 -20.51 -6.53 -14.27
C PRO A 149 -19.60 -5.67 -13.39
N LEU A 150 -18.32 -6.00 -13.33
CA LEU A 150 -17.34 -5.36 -12.44
C LEU A 150 -17.27 -3.86 -12.64
N ARG A 151 -17.39 -3.36 -13.89
CA ARG A 151 -17.39 -1.92 -14.21
C ARG A 151 -18.41 -1.10 -13.41
N LYS A 152 -19.49 -1.72 -12.91
CA LYS A 152 -20.53 -1.03 -12.12
C LYS A 152 -20.07 -0.61 -10.74
N LEU A 153 -19.03 -1.21 -10.19
CA LEU A 153 -18.43 -0.79 -8.92
C LEU A 153 -17.68 0.55 -9.03
N PHE A 154 -17.20 0.89 -10.22
CA PHE A 154 -16.28 2.01 -10.44
C PHE A 154 -16.99 3.25 -10.99
N THR A 155 -16.49 4.44 -10.57
CA THR A 155 -17.00 5.72 -11.08
C THR A 155 -16.66 5.89 -12.57
N LYS A 156 -17.33 6.86 -13.22
CA LYS A 156 -17.08 7.18 -14.64
C LYS A 156 -15.61 7.56 -14.88
N GLU A 157 -15.04 8.34 -13.97
CA GLU A 157 -13.64 8.80 -14.02
C GLU A 157 -12.66 7.63 -13.87
N GLN A 158 -12.94 6.72 -12.94
CA GLN A 158 -12.13 5.51 -12.75
C GLN A 158 -12.17 4.61 -13.99
N ARG A 159 -13.35 4.42 -14.60
CA ARG A 159 -13.47 3.63 -15.84
C ARG A 159 -12.74 4.26 -17.01
N ALA A 160 -12.82 5.59 -17.16
CA ALA A 160 -12.10 6.30 -18.21
C ALA A 160 -10.57 6.19 -18.00
N PHE A 161 -10.12 6.36 -16.77
CA PHE A 161 -8.70 6.23 -16.41
C PHE A 161 -8.18 4.81 -16.63
N TYR A 162 -8.98 3.79 -16.29
CA TYR A 162 -8.65 2.40 -16.56
C TYR A 162 -8.50 2.17 -18.07
N ALA A 163 -9.47 2.59 -18.88
CA ALA A 163 -9.48 2.37 -20.32
C ALA A 163 -8.28 3.05 -21.03
N GLU A 164 -7.76 4.16 -20.47
CA GLU A 164 -6.59 4.88 -21.01
C GLU A 164 -5.27 4.14 -20.75
N HIS A 165 -5.22 3.27 -19.71
CA HIS A 165 -3.97 2.71 -19.20
C HIS A 165 -3.93 1.18 -19.11
N ALA A 166 -5.06 0.52 -19.26
CA ALA A 166 -5.12 -0.94 -19.28
C ALA A 166 -4.45 -1.51 -20.54
N PRO A 167 -3.94 -2.74 -20.48
CA PRO A 167 -3.48 -3.44 -21.65
C PRO A 167 -4.56 -3.50 -22.74
N GLU A 168 -4.15 -3.45 -24.01
CA GLU A 168 -5.08 -3.49 -25.14
C GLU A 168 -5.95 -4.75 -25.09
N GLY A 169 -7.24 -4.58 -25.31
CA GLY A 169 -8.22 -5.66 -25.32
C GLY A 169 -8.68 -6.16 -23.94
N VAL A 170 -8.16 -5.62 -22.84
CA VAL A 170 -8.55 -6.01 -21.47
C VAL A 170 -9.55 -5.00 -20.89
N GLY A 171 -10.83 -5.36 -20.86
CA GLY A 171 -11.89 -4.57 -20.21
C GLY A 171 -11.99 -4.85 -18.71
N LEU A 172 -12.65 -3.95 -17.96
CA LEU A 172 -12.90 -4.17 -16.52
C LEU A 172 -13.69 -5.46 -16.25
N ASP A 173 -14.60 -5.82 -17.15
CA ASP A 173 -15.47 -6.99 -16.97
C ASP A 173 -14.78 -8.31 -17.36
N ASP A 174 -13.57 -8.25 -17.95
CA ASP A 174 -12.76 -9.41 -18.28
C ASP A 174 -11.84 -9.81 -17.10
N LEU A 175 -11.80 -8.98 -16.05
CA LEU A 175 -10.97 -9.24 -14.89
C LEU A 175 -11.61 -10.26 -13.95
N VAL A 176 -10.79 -11.10 -13.35
CA VAL A 176 -11.17 -12.01 -12.28
C VAL A 176 -10.92 -11.39 -10.91
N GLU A 177 -11.68 -11.83 -9.94
CA GLU A 177 -11.46 -11.41 -8.55
C GLU A 177 -10.33 -12.21 -7.91
N LEU A 178 -9.37 -11.48 -7.34
CA LEU A 178 -8.23 -11.98 -6.56
C LEU A 178 -8.40 -11.52 -5.10
N GLY A 179 -8.99 -12.37 -4.28
CA GLY A 179 -9.34 -12.03 -2.91
C GLY A 179 -10.57 -12.78 -2.39
N PRO A 180 -11.12 -12.36 -1.24
CA PRO A 180 -10.68 -11.21 -0.43
C PRO A 180 -9.48 -11.48 0.47
N ILE A 181 -8.67 -10.46 0.68
CA ILE A 181 -7.72 -10.41 1.79
C ILE A 181 -8.38 -9.77 3.00
N PHE A 182 -8.24 -10.40 4.14
CA PHE A 182 -8.71 -9.85 5.42
C PHE A 182 -7.67 -8.89 6.00
N VAL A 183 -8.10 -7.67 6.34
CA VAL A 183 -7.20 -6.63 6.86
C VAL A 183 -7.77 -6.02 8.13
N LEU A 184 -6.97 -5.99 9.18
CA LEU A 184 -7.22 -5.22 10.39
C LEU A 184 -6.46 -3.90 10.30
N LYS A 185 -7.17 -2.78 10.40
CA LYS A 185 -6.57 -1.45 10.35
C LYS A 185 -6.79 -0.69 11.63
N MET A 186 -5.69 -0.33 12.28
CA MET A 186 -5.66 0.56 13.43
C MET A 186 -5.12 1.94 13.04
N LYS A 187 -5.49 2.95 13.80
CA LYS A 187 -4.98 4.31 13.68
C LYS A 187 -4.79 4.89 15.07
N GLY A 188 -3.68 5.55 15.28
CA GLY A 188 -3.40 6.22 16.53
C GLY A 188 -2.49 7.42 16.34
N THR A 189 -2.44 8.26 17.35
CA THR A 189 -1.46 9.35 17.44
C THR A 189 -0.75 9.19 18.79
N PRO A 190 0.29 8.34 18.87
CA PRO A 190 1.02 8.13 20.10
C PRO A 190 1.55 9.48 20.63
N PRO A 191 1.33 9.83 21.92
CA PRO A 191 1.72 11.15 22.45
C PRO A 191 3.20 11.46 22.26
N ALA A 192 4.07 10.46 22.44
CA ALA A 192 5.51 10.62 22.27
C ALA A 192 5.96 10.81 20.80
N TYR A 193 5.09 10.52 19.83
CA TYR A 193 5.36 10.74 18.40
C TYR A 193 4.68 12.01 17.86
N GLY A 194 3.49 12.30 18.36
CA GLY A 194 2.71 13.48 17.97
C GLY A 194 2.13 13.44 16.55
N ARG A 195 2.44 12.42 15.76
CA ARG A 195 1.93 12.25 14.40
C ARG A 195 1.04 11.01 14.29
N LYS A 196 0.15 11.02 13.32
CA LYS A 196 -0.76 9.91 13.06
C LYS A 196 -0.01 8.72 12.48
N LEU A 197 -0.13 7.58 13.15
CA LEU A 197 0.27 6.27 12.62
C LEU A 197 -0.93 5.50 12.10
N VAL A 198 -0.70 4.72 11.09
CA VAL A 198 -1.62 3.73 10.54
C VAL A 198 -0.94 2.38 10.58
N ILE A 199 -1.57 1.41 11.22
CA ILE A 199 -1.10 0.03 11.29
C ILE A 199 -2.10 -0.84 10.54
N GLU A 200 -1.61 -1.63 9.60
CA GLU A 200 -2.42 -2.59 8.85
C GLU A 200 -1.85 -4.00 8.97
N LEU A 201 -2.62 -4.90 9.57
CA LEU A 201 -2.33 -6.33 9.59
C LEU A 201 -3.10 -7.00 8.45
N TRP A 202 -2.38 -7.51 7.47
CA TRP A 202 -2.89 -8.25 6.32
C TRP A 202 -2.77 -9.73 6.61
N LEU A 203 -3.90 -10.44 6.52
CA LEU A 203 -4.00 -11.89 6.78
C LEU A 203 -4.28 -12.58 5.44
N TYR A 204 -3.35 -13.42 5.02
CA TYR A 204 -3.45 -14.17 3.76
C TYR A 204 -4.03 -15.56 4.02
N PRO A 205 -4.70 -16.18 3.01
CA PRO A 205 -5.32 -17.49 3.19
C PRO A 205 -4.33 -18.62 3.49
N ASP A 206 -3.06 -18.49 3.07
CA ASP A 206 -1.97 -19.42 3.39
C ASP A 206 -1.50 -19.39 4.86
N GLY A 207 -2.11 -18.52 5.68
CA GLY A 207 -1.71 -18.30 7.06
C GLY A 207 -0.62 -17.24 7.25
N ASP A 208 -0.03 -16.76 6.16
CA ASP A 208 0.95 -15.67 6.20
C ASP A 208 0.30 -14.35 6.60
N ARG A 209 1.11 -13.46 7.15
CA ARG A 209 0.66 -12.14 7.59
C ARG A 209 1.74 -11.08 7.39
N ILE A 210 1.30 -9.89 7.02
CA ILE A 210 2.15 -8.70 6.93
C ILE A 210 1.59 -7.63 7.86
N LEU A 211 2.39 -7.18 8.81
CA LEU A 211 2.12 -5.99 9.62
C LEU A 211 2.89 -4.82 9.01
N GLU A 212 2.16 -3.81 8.53
CA GLU A 212 2.75 -2.58 8.02
C GLU A 212 2.38 -1.41 8.93
N ILE A 213 3.39 -0.63 9.30
CA ILE A 213 3.24 0.66 9.98
C ILE A 213 3.48 1.74 8.94
N SER A 214 2.59 2.74 8.87
CA SER A 214 2.78 3.87 7.96
C SER A 214 2.40 5.19 8.60
N THR A 215 3.03 6.26 8.11
CA THR A 215 2.66 7.64 8.39
C THR A 215 2.70 8.45 7.11
N LYS A 216 1.80 9.43 7.00
CA LYS A 216 1.68 10.27 5.83
C LYS A 216 2.05 11.71 6.19
N CYS A 217 2.82 12.36 5.30
CA CYS A 217 3.24 13.75 5.45
C CYS A 217 3.18 14.53 4.13
N ALA A 218 3.33 15.85 4.23
CA ALA A 218 3.55 16.69 3.06
C ALA A 218 4.93 16.39 2.42
N PRO A 219 5.09 16.56 1.11
CA PRO A 219 6.37 16.35 0.42
C PRO A 219 7.54 17.13 1.04
N SER A 220 7.30 18.35 1.51
CA SER A 220 8.30 19.21 2.17
C SER A 220 8.79 18.68 3.51
N GLU A 221 8.00 17.82 4.19
CA GLU A 221 8.33 17.27 5.51
C GLU A 221 8.95 15.87 5.44
N ALA A 222 9.04 15.27 4.23
CA ALA A 222 9.32 13.85 4.07
C ALA A 222 10.59 13.38 4.80
N PHE A 223 11.68 14.13 4.70
CA PHE A 223 12.95 13.77 5.36
C PHE A 223 12.89 13.91 6.88
N GLN A 224 12.28 14.98 7.37
CA GLN A 224 12.10 15.20 8.79
C GLN A 224 11.23 14.09 9.40
N VAL A 225 10.07 13.82 8.79
CA VAL A 225 9.14 12.79 9.27
C VAL A 225 9.77 11.40 9.18
N ALA A 226 10.60 11.13 8.17
CA ALA A 226 11.34 9.86 8.09
C ALA A 226 12.32 9.69 9.25
N ALA A 227 13.06 10.75 9.62
CA ALA A 227 13.97 10.71 10.75
C ALA A 227 13.22 10.55 12.08
N GLU A 228 12.16 11.32 12.31
CA GLU A 228 11.30 11.24 13.49
C GLU A 228 10.66 9.85 13.64
N THR A 229 10.15 9.29 12.53
CA THR A 229 9.53 7.95 12.53
C THR A 229 10.55 6.87 12.89
N ARG A 230 11.74 6.93 12.28
CA ARG A 230 12.83 5.96 12.56
C ARG A 230 13.24 6.01 14.01
N ALA A 231 13.46 7.20 14.57
CA ALA A 231 13.83 7.37 15.98
C ALA A 231 12.73 6.82 16.90
N PHE A 232 11.47 7.23 16.68
CA PHE A 232 10.33 6.80 17.47
C PHE A 232 10.12 5.27 17.49
N LEU A 233 10.23 4.62 16.32
CA LEU A 233 10.08 3.17 16.20
C LEU A 233 11.30 2.44 16.78
N GLY A 234 12.52 2.96 16.55
CA GLY A 234 13.75 2.38 17.08
C GLY A 234 13.82 2.38 18.60
N GLU A 235 13.38 3.46 19.27
CA GLU A 235 13.28 3.53 20.73
C GLU A 235 12.34 2.48 21.33
N ARG A 236 11.43 1.93 20.51
CA ARG A 236 10.47 0.88 20.89
C ARG A 236 10.85 -0.51 20.43
N GLY A 237 12.08 -0.66 19.92
CA GLY A 237 12.58 -1.94 19.41
C GLY A 237 11.86 -2.44 18.16
N ILE A 238 11.16 -1.54 17.43
CA ILE A 238 10.44 -1.91 16.21
C ILE A 238 11.39 -1.76 15.03
N ALA A 239 11.86 -2.88 14.51
CA ALA A 239 12.72 -2.95 13.35
C ALA A 239 11.93 -3.28 12.07
N ALA A 240 12.45 -2.80 10.93
CA ALA A 240 11.96 -3.17 9.62
C ALA A 240 12.32 -4.63 9.30
N ALA A 241 11.41 -5.35 8.65
CA ALA A 241 11.72 -6.65 8.08
C ALA A 241 12.80 -6.50 6.99
N GLU A 242 13.72 -7.46 6.93
CA GLU A 242 14.79 -7.48 5.91
C GLU A 242 14.20 -7.64 4.51
N ASN A 243 13.22 -8.53 4.36
CA ASN A 243 12.53 -8.78 3.10
C ASN A 243 11.18 -8.03 3.06
N GLN A 244 11.15 -6.89 2.37
CA GLN A 244 9.94 -6.10 2.21
C GLN A 244 9.21 -6.45 0.91
N GLN A 245 8.40 -7.50 0.93
CA GLN A 245 7.46 -7.75 -0.15
C GLN A 245 6.26 -6.80 -0.05
N THR A 246 5.84 -6.21 -1.18
CA THR A 246 4.65 -5.36 -1.15
C THR A 246 3.39 -6.19 -0.94
N LYS A 247 2.49 -5.71 -0.07
CA LYS A 247 1.20 -6.35 0.24
C LYS A 247 0.39 -6.71 -1.01
N THR A 248 0.36 -5.79 -1.99
CA THR A 248 -0.36 -5.99 -3.26
C THR A 248 0.25 -7.13 -4.05
N ARG A 249 1.56 -7.14 -4.25
CA ARG A 249 2.23 -8.19 -5.05
C ARG A 249 2.05 -9.56 -4.43
N LYS A 250 2.18 -9.67 -3.10
CA LYS A 250 1.92 -10.93 -2.39
C LYS A 250 0.49 -11.42 -2.63
N ALA A 251 -0.52 -10.53 -2.50
CA ALA A 251 -1.91 -10.88 -2.73
C ALA A 251 -2.15 -11.37 -4.17
N LEU A 252 -1.68 -10.63 -5.16
CA LEU A 252 -1.87 -10.95 -6.57
C LEU A 252 -1.21 -12.30 -6.94
N SER A 253 0.04 -12.52 -6.51
CA SER A 253 0.74 -13.79 -6.77
C SER A 253 0.00 -14.95 -6.14
N PHE A 254 -0.37 -14.85 -4.85
CA PHE A 254 -1.06 -15.92 -4.15
C PHE A 254 -2.33 -16.38 -4.90
N PHE A 255 -3.24 -15.46 -5.22
CA PHE A 255 -4.49 -15.81 -5.87
C PHE A 255 -4.32 -16.22 -7.35
N SER A 256 -3.32 -15.66 -8.06
CA SER A 256 -3.01 -16.12 -9.41
C SER A 256 -2.53 -17.56 -9.42
N ASP A 257 -1.75 -17.97 -8.43
CA ASP A 257 -1.26 -19.33 -8.33
C ASP A 257 -2.39 -20.30 -7.95
N GLU A 258 -3.30 -19.93 -7.02
CA GLU A 258 -4.54 -20.70 -6.74
C GLU A 258 -5.39 -20.91 -8.01
N LEU A 259 -5.55 -19.87 -8.85
CA LEU A 259 -6.32 -20.00 -10.09
C LEU A 259 -5.69 -20.95 -11.10
N LYS A 260 -4.35 -20.97 -11.20
CA LYS A 260 -3.62 -21.89 -12.07
C LYS A 260 -3.78 -23.35 -11.59
N GLU A 261 -3.58 -23.57 -10.29
CA GLU A 261 -3.74 -24.90 -9.69
C GLU A 261 -5.18 -25.44 -9.87
N ALA A 262 -6.19 -24.57 -9.71
CA ALA A 262 -7.59 -24.94 -9.94
C ALA A 262 -7.87 -25.27 -11.41
N SER A 263 -7.19 -24.59 -12.35
CA SER A 263 -7.34 -24.86 -13.80
C SER A 263 -6.64 -26.15 -14.23
N ASP A 264 -5.51 -26.49 -13.62
CA ASP A 264 -4.74 -27.69 -13.92
C ASP A 264 -5.37 -28.97 -13.31
N ALA A 265 -6.28 -28.79 -12.35
CA ALA A 265 -6.99 -29.90 -11.69
C ALA A 265 -8.29 -30.35 -12.39
N VAL A 266 -8.71 -29.67 -13.45
CA VAL A 266 -9.92 -29.95 -14.27
C VAL A 266 -9.57 -30.57 -15.60
#